data_bfeb010da15b0b324611b835f1db1420
#
_entry.id   bfeb010da15b0b324611b835f1db1420
#
_cell.length_a   1.000
_cell.length_b   1.000
_cell.length_c   1.000
_cell.angle_alpha   90.00
_cell.angle_beta   90.00
_cell.angle_gamma   90.00
#
_symmetry.space_group_name_H-M   'P 1'
#
loop_
_entity.id
_entity.type
_entity.pdbx_description
1 polymer ?
#
loop_
_entity_poly.entity_id
_entity_poly.type
_entity_poly.pdbx_seq_one_letter_code
_entity_poly.pdbx_strand_id
1 'polypeptide(L)'
;MIDHLWEVQKMAVAGLSKRFQAVSENLANINTPGYQRKEVLFEEALRTAAGLTQEEENRLPLARSGEDEKETGEGMSARPPFSPVETRVTDEEYRLDGNNVDPEIEMAKLAETRLAYNATMRLMAKRAEMLRIAMGGR
;
A
#
# COMPACT_ATOMS: atom_id res chain seq x y z
N MET A 1 -11.11 -16.08 4.81
CA MET A 1 -11.53 -14.69 4.49
C MET A 1 -11.03 -13.67 5.53
N ILE A 2 -11.13 -13.95 6.83
CA ILE A 2 -10.66 -13.02 7.91
C ILE A 2 -9.13 -12.83 7.84
N ASP A 3 -8.37 -13.92 7.66
CA ASP A 3 -6.91 -13.90 7.60
C ASP A 3 -6.37 -13.13 6.38
N HIS A 4 -7.03 -13.27 5.24
CA HIS A 4 -6.62 -12.60 4.02
C HIS A 4 -6.66 -11.07 4.15
N LEU A 5 -7.76 -10.51 4.66
CA LEU A 5 -7.88 -9.07 4.84
C LEU A 5 -6.90 -8.54 5.89
N TRP A 6 -6.57 -9.36 6.90
CA TRP A 6 -5.55 -9.03 7.88
C TRP A 6 -4.16 -8.95 7.26
N GLU A 7 -3.83 -9.88 6.37
CA GLU A 7 -2.57 -9.86 5.61
C GLU A 7 -2.48 -8.64 4.69
N VAL A 8 -3.56 -8.31 3.97
CA VAL A 8 -3.61 -7.10 3.12
C VAL A 8 -3.39 -5.82 3.95
N GLN A 9 -4.00 -5.73 5.12
CA GLN A 9 -3.80 -4.58 6.01
C GLN A 9 -2.35 -4.48 6.52
N LYS A 10 -1.73 -5.59 6.89
CA LYS A 10 -0.30 -5.62 7.27
C LYS A 10 0.60 -5.15 6.12
N MET A 11 0.34 -5.63 4.90
CA MET A 11 1.07 -5.20 3.71
C MET A 11 0.90 -3.70 3.45
N ALA A 12 -0.32 -3.17 3.59
CA ALA A 12 -0.58 -1.74 3.46
C ALA A 12 0.20 -0.91 4.49
N VAL A 13 0.21 -1.32 5.75
CA VAL A 13 1.00 -0.67 6.81
C VAL A 13 2.49 -0.70 6.51
N ALA A 14 3.01 -1.84 6.03
CA ALA A 14 4.42 -1.96 5.64
C ALA A 14 4.78 -1.04 4.47
N GLY A 15 3.93 -0.95 3.44
CA GLY A 15 4.11 -0.02 2.31
C GLY A 15 4.10 1.44 2.74
N LEU A 16 3.12 1.83 3.57
CA LEU A 16 3.02 3.19 4.12
C LEU A 16 4.20 3.55 5.01
N SER A 17 4.69 2.61 5.82
CA SER A 17 5.89 2.81 6.67
C SER A 17 7.13 3.05 5.81
N LYS A 18 7.31 2.29 4.73
CA LYS A 18 8.43 2.47 3.80
C LYS A 18 8.34 3.81 3.07
N ARG A 19 7.14 4.22 2.65
CA ARG A 19 6.92 5.55 2.04
C ARG A 19 7.23 6.67 3.04
N PHE A 20 6.79 6.55 4.27
CA PHE A 20 7.10 7.51 5.33
C PHE A 20 8.60 7.68 5.53
N GLN A 21 9.35 6.57 5.53
CA GLN A 21 10.81 6.59 5.61
C GLN A 21 11.43 7.32 4.42
N ALA A 22 11.02 6.99 3.18
CA ALA A 22 11.55 7.62 1.97
C ALA A 22 11.30 9.13 1.94
N VAL A 23 10.09 9.58 2.29
CA VAL A 23 9.76 11.02 2.38
C VAL A 23 10.58 11.71 3.47
N SER A 24 10.78 11.06 4.62
CA SER A 24 11.63 11.60 5.70
C SER A 24 13.08 11.71 5.27
N GLU A 25 13.61 10.75 4.52
CA GLU A 25 14.96 10.82 3.93
C GLU A 25 15.06 11.93 2.89
N ASN A 26 14.05 12.16 2.05
CA ASN A 26 14.01 13.27 1.11
C ASN A 26 14.08 14.62 1.84
N LEU A 27 13.27 14.80 2.88
CA LEU A 27 13.29 16.03 3.68
C LEU A 27 14.61 16.26 4.40
N ALA A 28 15.24 15.20 4.91
CA ALA A 28 16.55 15.29 5.56
C ALA A 28 17.66 15.71 4.57
N ASN A 29 17.52 15.39 3.28
CA ASN A 29 18.51 15.66 2.24
C ASN A 29 18.16 16.85 1.34
N ILE A 30 17.24 17.70 1.75
CA ILE A 30 16.78 18.87 0.99
C ILE A 30 17.93 19.85 0.61
N ASN A 31 18.97 19.90 1.43
CA ASN A 31 20.14 20.75 1.21
C ASN A 31 21.36 19.98 0.71
N THR A 32 21.21 18.71 0.35
CA THR A 32 22.31 17.87 -0.17
C THR A 32 22.39 18.06 -1.68
N PRO A 33 23.50 18.62 -2.23
CA PRO A 33 23.67 18.78 -3.66
C PRO A 33 23.64 17.43 -4.39
N GLY A 34 22.98 17.36 -5.55
CA GLY A 34 22.87 16.15 -6.36
C GLY A 34 22.01 15.04 -5.77
N TYR A 35 21.27 15.31 -4.68
CA TYR A 35 20.38 14.31 -4.11
C TYR A 35 19.15 14.12 -5.01
N GLN A 36 18.85 12.87 -5.30
CA GLN A 36 17.67 12.46 -6.07
C GLN A 36 16.60 11.94 -5.12
N ARG A 37 15.40 12.54 -5.18
CA ARG A 37 14.28 12.14 -4.32
C ARG A 37 13.89 10.69 -4.56
N LYS A 38 13.51 10.03 -3.49
CA LYS A 38 13.01 8.66 -3.50
C LYS A 38 11.49 8.67 -3.48
N GLU A 39 10.90 7.76 -4.23
CA GLU A 39 9.47 7.51 -4.23
C GLU A 39 9.20 6.02 -4.00
N VAL A 40 8.19 5.72 -3.20
CA VAL A 40 7.79 4.35 -2.90
C VAL A 40 6.42 4.10 -3.48
N LEU A 41 6.38 3.20 -4.47
CA LEU A 41 5.16 2.73 -5.11
C LEU A 41 4.85 1.34 -4.56
N PHE A 42 3.71 1.17 -3.94
CA PHE A 42 3.30 -0.11 -3.36
C PHE A 42 1.84 -0.45 -3.65
N GLU A 43 1.06 0.47 -4.16
CA GLU A 43 -0.37 0.29 -4.39
C GLU A 43 -0.65 -0.84 -5.38
N GLU A 44 0.10 -0.91 -6.47
CA GLU A 44 -0.06 -1.97 -7.47
C GLU A 44 0.38 -3.33 -6.92
N ALA A 45 1.51 -3.38 -6.20
CA ALA A 45 1.96 -4.59 -5.52
C ALA A 45 0.95 -5.04 -4.46
N LEU A 46 0.31 -4.09 -3.77
CA LEU A 46 -0.74 -4.37 -2.79
C LEU A 46 -2.00 -4.92 -3.47
N ARG A 47 -2.42 -4.32 -4.59
CA ARG A 47 -3.57 -4.75 -5.39
C ARG A 47 -3.37 -6.19 -5.87
N THR A 48 -2.21 -6.49 -6.44
CA THR A 48 -1.84 -7.83 -6.90
C THR A 48 -1.80 -8.84 -5.75
N ALA A 49 -1.16 -8.49 -4.64
CA ALA A 49 -1.09 -9.36 -3.46
C ALA A 49 -2.47 -9.56 -2.79
N ALA A 50 -3.37 -8.58 -2.92
CA ALA A 50 -4.75 -8.67 -2.46
C ALA A 50 -5.62 -9.54 -3.39
N GLY A 51 -5.12 -9.91 -4.58
CA GLY A 51 -5.89 -10.64 -5.58
C GLY A 51 -6.90 -9.77 -6.34
N LEU A 52 -6.77 -8.44 -6.27
CA LEU A 52 -7.58 -7.48 -7.00
C LEU A 52 -6.90 -7.18 -8.35
N THR A 53 -6.99 -8.11 -9.30
CA THR A 53 -6.51 -7.87 -10.67
C THR A 53 -7.52 -7.05 -11.45
N GLN A 54 -7.07 -6.27 -12.43
CA GLN A 54 -7.94 -5.41 -13.26
C GLN A 54 -9.05 -6.18 -14.00
N GLU A 55 -8.91 -7.49 -14.16
CA GLU A 55 -9.93 -8.33 -14.78
C GLU A 55 -11.21 -8.49 -13.93
N GLU A 56 -11.11 -8.31 -12.61
CA GLU A 56 -12.28 -8.38 -11.72
C GLU A 56 -13.04 -7.05 -11.64
N GLU A 57 -12.36 -5.93 -11.85
CA GLU A 57 -13.01 -4.59 -11.82
C GLU A 57 -13.96 -4.37 -13.01
N ASN A 58 -13.76 -5.12 -14.11
CA ASN A 58 -14.60 -5.04 -15.32
C ASN A 58 -15.74 -6.08 -15.34
N ARG A 59 -15.84 -6.92 -14.31
CA ARG A 59 -16.98 -7.81 -14.10
C ARG A 59 -18.02 -7.12 -13.23
N LEU A 60 -18.96 -6.45 -13.88
CA LEU A 60 -20.23 -6.14 -13.23
C LEU A 60 -20.79 -7.44 -12.66
N PRO A 61 -21.24 -7.47 -11.39
CA PRO A 61 -21.90 -8.65 -10.83
C PRO A 61 -23.27 -8.81 -11.50
N LEU A 62 -23.27 -9.38 -12.71
CA LEU A 62 -24.49 -9.91 -13.29
C LEU A 62 -24.91 -11.07 -12.41
N ALA A 63 -26.07 -10.96 -11.81
CA ALA A 63 -26.70 -12.01 -11.02
C ALA A 63 -26.61 -13.34 -11.78
N ARG A 64 -25.71 -14.23 -11.36
CA ARG A 64 -25.66 -15.59 -11.84
C ARG A 64 -26.78 -16.36 -11.19
N SER A 65 -27.87 -16.49 -11.89
CA SER A 65 -28.86 -17.52 -11.57
C SER A 65 -28.36 -18.84 -12.18
N GLY A 66 -28.04 -19.79 -11.33
CA GLY A 66 -28.07 -21.21 -11.61
C GLY A 66 -26.83 -21.83 -12.27
N GLU A 67 -26.28 -22.81 -11.56
CA GLU A 67 -25.64 -24.02 -12.04
C GLU A 67 -24.33 -23.86 -12.82
N ASP A 68 -23.24 -23.92 -12.09
CA ASP A 68 -22.09 -24.81 -12.34
C ASP A 68 -21.01 -24.52 -11.30
N GLU A 69 -21.14 -25.12 -10.11
CA GLU A 69 -20.03 -25.34 -9.21
C GLU A 69 -19.07 -26.37 -9.84
N LYS A 70 -18.25 -25.92 -10.75
CA LYS A 70 -16.98 -26.60 -11.01
C LYS A 70 -15.96 -25.99 -10.04
N GLU A 71 -15.80 -26.65 -8.89
CA GLU A 71 -14.57 -26.64 -8.13
C GLU A 71 -13.42 -27.05 -9.06
N THR A 72 -12.85 -26.11 -9.76
CA THR A 72 -11.49 -26.25 -10.25
C THR A 72 -10.57 -25.91 -9.07
N GLY A 73 -10.31 -26.95 -8.28
CA GLY A 73 -9.16 -27.01 -7.37
C GLY A 73 -7.87 -26.98 -8.19
N GLU A 74 -7.59 -25.88 -8.85
CA GLU A 74 -6.30 -25.61 -9.47
C GLU A 74 -5.54 -24.62 -8.60
N GLY A 75 -4.54 -25.21 -7.93
CA GLY A 75 -3.30 -24.58 -7.61
C GLY A 75 -3.43 -23.27 -6.88
N MET A 76 -3.20 -23.30 -5.59
CA MET A 76 -2.78 -22.15 -4.81
C MET A 76 -1.50 -21.61 -5.46
N SER A 77 -1.66 -20.93 -6.60
CA SER A 77 -0.59 -20.18 -7.26
C SER A 77 -0.05 -19.25 -6.19
N ALA A 78 1.19 -19.49 -5.79
CA ALA A 78 1.86 -18.72 -4.78
C ALA A 78 1.73 -17.24 -5.17
N ARG A 79 0.91 -16.49 -4.42
CA ARG A 79 0.77 -15.05 -4.64
C ARG A 79 2.17 -14.44 -4.60
N PRO A 80 2.49 -13.56 -5.54
CA PRO A 80 3.80 -12.93 -5.54
C PRO A 80 4.02 -12.24 -4.18
N PRO A 81 5.24 -12.35 -3.62
CA PRO A 81 5.53 -11.71 -2.35
C PRO A 81 5.32 -10.19 -2.48
N PHE A 82 4.62 -9.60 -1.51
CA PHE A 82 4.47 -8.16 -1.46
C PHE A 82 5.83 -7.49 -1.30
N SER A 83 6.21 -6.71 -2.28
CA SER A 83 7.47 -5.96 -2.27
C SER A 83 7.21 -4.52 -2.72
N PRO A 84 7.19 -3.55 -1.80
CA PRO A 84 7.11 -2.15 -2.17
C PRO A 84 8.37 -1.72 -2.92
N VAL A 85 8.17 -1.13 -4.10
CA VAL A 85 9.27 -0.69 -4.96
C VAL A 85 9.68 0.72 -4.58
N GLU A 86 10.96 0.90 -4.23
CA GLU A 86 11.58 2.20 -4.04
C GLU A 86 12.27 2.61 -5.34
N THR A 87 11.88 3.74 -5.90
CA THR A 87 12.43 4.27 -7.15
C THR A 87 13.03 5.64 -6.89
N ARG A 88 14.18 5.92 -7.51
CA ARG A 88 14.73 7.28 -7.56
C ARG A 88 14.13 8.00 -8.76
N VAL A 89 13.64 9.20 -8.52
CA VAL A 89 13.09 10.05 -9.58
C VAL A 89 14.25 10.91 -10.13
N THR A 90 14.62 10.67 -11.38
CA THR A 90 15.76 11.35 -12.02
C THR A 90 15.34 12.40 -13.03
N ASP A 91 14.08 12.40 -13.45
CA ASP A 91 13.62 13.18 -14.60
C ASP A 91 13.16 14.61 -14.25
N GLU A 92 13.21 14.98 -12.97
CA GLU A 92 12.80 16.30 -12.49
C GLU A 92 14.03 17.06 -11.96
N GLU A 93 14.54 18.03 -12.73
CA GLU A 93 15.52 18.99 -12.24
C GLU A 93 14.80 20.18 -11.63
N TYR A 94 14.75 20.26 -10.31
CA TYR A 94 14.12 21.38 -9.61
C TYR A 94 15.10 22.51 -9.26
N ARG A 95 16.39 22.19 -9.06
CA ARG A 95 17.42 23.11 -8.60
C ARG A 95 18.69 23.02 -9.44
N LEU A 96 19.43 24.15 -9.53
CA LEU A 96 20.71 24.24 -10.23
C LEU A 96 21.83 23.37 -9.61
N ASP A 97 21.63 22.92 -8.36
CA ASP A 97 22.57 22.02 -7.66
C ASP A 97 22.28 20.53 -7.93
N GLY A 98 21.34 20.23 -8.82
CA GLY A 98 20.94 18.86 -9.16
C GLY A 98 20.08 18.16 -8.11
N ASN A 99 19.61 18.87 -7.09
CA ASN A 99 18.66 18.35 -6.11
C ASN A 99 17.23 18.57 -6.63
N ASN A 100 16.41 17.52 -6.59
CA ASN A 100 15.02 17.57 -7.07
C ASN A 100 13.98 17.43 -5.94
N VAL A 101 14.37 17.65 -4.69
CA VAL A 101 13.46 17.63 -3.55
C VAL A 101 12.76 18.98 -3.38
N ASP A 102 11.44 19.00 -3.53
CA ASP A 102 10.60 20.14 -3.17
C ASP A 102 10.04 19.94 -1.75
N PRO A 103 10.38 20.84 -0.80
CA PRO A 103 9.92 20.72 0.58
C PRO A 103 8.41 20.74 0.73
N GLU A 104 7.71 21.58 -0.05
CA GLU A 104 6.27 21.71 0.06
C GLU A 104 5.56 20.45 -0.40
N ILE A 105 6.02 19.87 -1.50
CA ILE A 105 5.49 18.61 -2.03
C ILE A 105 5.78 17.46 -1.07
N GLU A 106 7.01 17.36 -0.55
CA GLU A 106 7.37 16.29 0.38
C GLU A 106 6.63 16.40 1.72
N MET A 107 6.41 17.61 2.24
CA MET A 107 5.59 17.81 3.44
C MET A 107 4.13 17.44 3.22
N ALA A 108 3.57 17.73 2.05
CA ALA A 108 2.20 17.30 1.70
C ALA A 108 2.12 15.77 1.63
N LYS A 109 3.07 15.10 0.96
CA LYS A 109 3.17 13.63 0.90
C LYS A 109 3.35 13.00 2.29
N LEU A 110 4.12 13.65 3.16
CA LEU A 110 4.30 13.21 4.55
C LEU A 110 2.97 13.23 5.31
N ALA A 111 2.23 14.34 5.20
CA ALA A 111 0.93 14.49 5.85
C ALA A 111 -0.09 13.47 5.32
N GLU A 112 -0.15 13.28 4.02
CA GLU A 112 -1.01 12.27 3.37
C GLU A 112 -0.67 10.85 3.85
N THR A 113 0.61 10.47 3.80
CA THR A 113 1.08 9.16 4.23
C THR A 113 0.76 8.91 5.71
N ARG A 114 0.95 9.92 6.56
CA ARG A 114 0.63 9.83 8.00
C ARG A 114 -0.87 9.66 8.23
N LEU A 115 -1.69 10.37 7.48
CA LEU A 115 -3.15 10.23 7.57
C LEU A 115 -3.60 8.82 7.16
N ALA A 116 -3.11 8.31 6.03
CA ALA A 116 -3.40 6.96 5.55
C ALA A 116 -2.93 5.88 6.54
N TYR A 117 -1.72 6.03 7.10
CA TYR A 117 -1.18 5.14 8.12
C TYR A 117 -2.07 5.09 9.36
N ASN A 118 -2.43 6.25 9.90
CA ASN A 118 -3.30 6.34 11.08
C ASN A 118 -4.70 5.76 10.81
N ALA A 119 -5.26 6.00 9.64
CA ALA A 119 -6.56 5.43 9.25
C ALA A 119 -6.50 3.89 9.20
N THR A 120 -5.48 3.33 8.57
CA THR A 120 -5.27 1.88 8.47
C THR A 120 -5.09 1.25 9.86
N MET A 121 -4.28 1.86 10.72
CA MET A 121 -4.07 1.39 12.09
C MET A 121 -5.35 1.40 12.93
N ARG A 122 -6.19 2.44 12.80
CA ARG A 122 -7.50 2.51 13.48
C ARG A 122 -8.45 1.42 12.99
N LEU A 123 -8.46 1.14 11.69
CA LEU A 123 -9.27 0.04 11.13
C LEU A 123 -8.82 -1.32 11.66
N MET A 124 -7.50 -1.56 11.72
CA MET A 124 -6.96 -2.79 12.30
C MET A 124 -7.32 -2.93 13.79
N ALA A 125 -7.17 -1.88 14.56
CA ALA A 125 -7.52 -1.87 15.99
C ALA A 125 -9.01 -2.16 16.21
N LYS A 126 -9.89 -1.48 15.47
CA LYS A 126 -11.34 -1.71 15.55
C LYS A 126 -11.71 -3.14 15.18
N ARG A 127 -11.05 -3.70 14.19
CA ARG A 127 -11.29 -5.09 13.78
C ARG A 127 -10.83 -6.08 14.85
N ALA A 128 -9.64 -5.86 15.42
CA ALA A 128 -9.15 -6.69 16.52
C ALA A 128 -10.11 -6.66 17.72
N GLU A 129 -10.66 -5.50 18.02
CA GLU A 129 -11.67 -5.34 19.07
C GLU A 129 -12.95 -6.12 18.77
N MET A 130 -13.47 -6.02 17.54
CA MET A 130 -14.66 -6.79 17.13
C MET A 130 -14.43 -8.31 17.25
N LEU A 131 -13.26 -8.79 16.83
CA LEU A 131 -12.89 -10.20 16.97
C LEU A 131 -12.81 -10.62 18.43
N ARG A 132 -12.24 -9.78 19.30
CA ARG A 132 -12.19 -10.04 20.74
C ARG A 132 -13.60 -10.18 21.35
N ILE A 133 -14.50 -9.27 20.98
CA ILE A 133 -15.90 -9.31 21.46
C ILE A 133 -16.58 -10.59 20.95
N ALA A 134 -16.41 -10.95 19.68
CA ALA A 134 -17.00 -12.15 19.09
C ALA A 134 -16.51 -13.45 19.75
N MET A 135 -15.27 -13.47 20.26
CA MET A 135 -14.71 -14.59 21.00
C MET A 135 -15.11 -14.63 22.50
N GLY A 136 -16.05 -13.79 22.91
CA GLY A 136 -16.56 -13.76 24.29
C GLY A 136 -15.67 -12.96 25.27
N GLY A 137 -14.77 -12.14 24.76
CA GLY A 137 -14.00 -11.20 25.59
C GLY A 137 -14.87 -10.05 26.10
N ARG A 138 -14.94 -9.92 27.40
CA ARG A 138 -15.52 -8.75 28.08
C ARG A 138 -14.52 -7.63 28.18
#